data_87feae44c589319b8dedae09038ab854
#
_entry.id   87feae44c589319b8dedae09038ab854
#
_cell.length_a   1.000
_cell.length_b   1.000
_cell.length_c   1.000
_cell.angle_alpha   90.00
_cell.angle_beta   90.00
_cell.angle_gamma   90.00
#
_symmetry.space_group_name_H-M   'P 1'
#
loop_
_entity.id
_entity.type
_entity.pdbx_description
1 polymer ?
#
loop_
_entity_poly.entity_id
_entity_poly.type
_entity_poly.pdbx_seq_one_letter_code
_entity_poly.pdbx_strand_id
1 'polypeptide(L)'
;MLTTVRCVPATSGNEPVLSSEPAGVDEDGGAVVQVSDIQARTISAAAAAHLRMTEPLVIPDAVLTQEYADAVNDLLAARIRPFLDGLRAQLDLAVREETIGGTRVVVIEPRKIRRNRKGVAGVFAHGGGFALLSGHDYNAYRMAHDLGIVVYSVDYSLSPKARFPVAFEETQRAYQAVTRRHRSVVVAGSSAGANLLIGTVSAAARGRRPAAAGFFAPGADLRVIGDSYVANDGRDPLLTRDTAEKLFAAYRGTASAADPRISPLLADFSDGFVPTMITTGTRDLLQSDAVRFTRVLRQAGVSVRLRVWEGMWHAFESVPGLPEGDECMAEVFGFLDRHL
;
A
#
# COMPACT_ATOMS: atom_id res chain seq x y z
N MET A 1 7.72 -26.70 -1.35
CA MET A 1 6.88 -26.92 -2.53
C MET A 1 5.93 -25.73 -2.58
N LEU A 2 6.00 -24.89 -3.59
CA LEU A 2 5.06 -23.77 -3.80
C LEU A 2 3.74 -24.43 -4.26
N THR A 3 2.70 -24.30 -3.44
CA THR A 3 1.35 -24.78 -3.79
C THR A 3 0.77 -23.87 -4.87
N THR A 4 0.46 -24.44 -6.01
CA THR A 4 -0.04 -23.71 -7.20
C THR A 4 -1.50 -23.36 -6.97
N VAL A 5 -1.86 -22.07 -7.03
CA VAL A 5 -3.24 -21.62 -7.11
C VAL A 5 -3.70 -21.77 -8.56
N ARG A 6 -4.71 -22.59 -8.82
CA ARG A 6 -5.32 -22.69 -10.13
C ARG A 6 -6.57 -21.81 -10.20
N CYS A 7 -6.58 -20.86 -11.12
CA CYS A 7 -7.80 -20.17 -11.50
C CYS A 7 -8.63 -21.08 -12.41
N VAL A 8 -9.84 -21.41 -11.99
CA VAL A 8 -10.78 -22.19 -12.81
C VAL A 8 -11.76 -21.21 -13.47
N PRO A 9 -11.86 -21.12 -14.79
CA PRO A 9 -12.89 -20.34 -15.45
C PRO A 9 -14.27 -20.95 -15.17
N ALA A 10 -15.26 -20.12 -14.87
CA ALA A 10 -16.64 -20.57 -14.71
C ALA A 10 -17.14 -21.20 -16.03
N THR A 11 -17.66 -22.40 -15.94
CA THR A 11 -18.28 -23.09 -17.09
C THR A 11 -19.53 -22.36 -17.58
N SER A 12 -19.66 -22.15 -18.87
CA SER A 12 -20.76 -21.48 -19.53
C SER A 12 -22.11 -22.20 -19.27
N GLY A 13 -22.89 -21.62 -18.36
CA GLY A 13 -24.28 -22.01 -18.11
C GLY A 13 -25.13 -20.76 -17.87
N ASN A 14 -26.21 -20.63 -18.60
CA ASN A 14 -27.09 -19.45 -18.69
C ASN A 14 -28.02 -19.28 -17.49
N GLU A 15 -27.50 -19.21 -16.26
CA GLU A 15 -28.26 -18.71 -15.12
C GLU A 15 -27.35 -17.90 -14.20
N PRO A 16 -27.80 -16.75 -13.65
CA PRO A 16 -27.02 -16.01 -12.68
C PRO A 16 -27.00 -16.78 -11.35
N VAL A 17 -26.02 -17.64 -11.18
CA VAL A 17 -25.76 -18.26 -9.90
C VAL A 17 -25.10 -17.19 -9.03
N LEU A 18 -25.89 -16.58 -8.15
CA LEU A 18 -25.39 -15.91 -6.95
C LEU A 18 -24.82 -17.01 -6.04
N SER A 19 -23.66 -17.54 -6.34
CA SER A 19 -22.97 -18.42 -5.40
C SER A 19 -22.40 -17.56 -4.29
N SER A 20 -23.06 -17.59 -3.14
CA SER A 20 -22.55 -17.06 -1.86
C SER A 20 -21.53 -18.01 -1.22
N GLU A 21 -20.95 -18.91 -1.97
CA GLU A 21 -19.94 -19.81 -1.43
C GLU A 21 -18.62 -19.06 -1.26
N PRO A 22 -18.00 -19.14 -0.07
CA PRO A 22 -16.67 -18.61 0.14
C PRO A 22 -15.70 -19.27 -0.85
N ALA A 23 -14.63 -18.57 -1.22
CA ALA A 23 -13.58 -19.11 -2.06
C ALA A 23 -13.20 -20.51 -1.56
N GLY A 24 -13.41 -21.52 -2.38
CA GLY A 24 -13.10 -22.88 -2.02
C GLY A 24 -11.59 -23.11 -1.98
N VAL A 25 -11.15 -24.10 -1.25
CA VAL A 25 -9.82 -24.69 -1.42
C VAL A 25 -9.95 -25.84 -2.42
N ASP A 26 -9.00 -25.95 -3.36
CA ASP A 26 -8.92 -27.10 -4.24
C ASP A 26 -8.52 -28.38 -3.48
N GLU A 27 -8.54 -29.52 -4.17
CA GLU A 27 -8.19 -30.82 -3.58
C GLU A 27 -6.76 -30.87 -3.01
N ASP A 28 -5.89 -29.95 -3.42
CA ASP A 28 -4.49 -29.79 -2.97
C ASP A 28 -4.34 -28.73 -1.87
N GLY A 29 -5.43 -28.13 -1.38
CA GLY A 29 -5.43 -27.10 -0.34
C GLY A 29 -5.08 -25.69 -0.81
N GLY A 30 -5.08 -25.45 -2.12
CA GLY A 30 -4.88 -24.13 -2.72
C GLY A 30 -6.14 -23.27 -2.67
N ALA A 31 -5.98 -21.96 -2.44
CA ALA A 31 -7.10 -21.02 -2.52
C ALA A 31 -7.53 -20.84 -3.99
N VAL A 32 -8.83 -21.01 -4.26
CA VAL A 32 -9.39 -20.82 -5.61
C VAL A 32 -10.05 -19.44 -5.69
N VAL A 33 -9.50 -18.56 -6.49
CA VAL A 33 -10.11 -17.26 -6.81
C VAL A 33 -11.00 -17.42 -8.04
N GLN A 34 -12.31 -17.38 -7.85
CA GLN A 34 -13.25 -17.45 -8.95
C GLN A 34 -13.48 -16.07 -9.58
N VAL A 35 -13.21 -15.95 -10.87
CA VAL A 35 -13.58 -14.79 -11.69
C VAL A 35 -14.81 -15.14 -12.51
N SER A 36 -15.98 -14.58 -12.17
CA SER A 36 -17.18 -14.76 -12.98
C SER A 36 -17.08 -14.00 -14.30
N ASP A 37 -17.80 -14.46 -15.34
CA ASP A 37 -17.87 -13.77 -16.63
C ASP A 37 -18.40 -12.33 -16.51
N ILE A 38 -19.28 -12.07 -15.52
CA ILE A 38 -19.79 -10.72 -15.24
C ILE A 38 -18.67 -9.82 -14.73
N GLN A 39 -17.83 -10.31 -13.81
CA GLN A 39 -16.69 -9.54 -13.29
C GLN A 39 -15.66 -9.23 -14.38
N ALA A 40 -15.43 -10.17 -15.32
CA ALA A 40 -14.53 -9.94 -16.44
C ALA A 40 -15.03 -8.85 -17.41
N ARG A 41 -16.32 -8.51 -17.40
CA ARG A 41 -16.90 -7.45 -18.23
C ARG A 41 -16.77 -6.05 -17.66
N THR A 42 -16.54 -5.93 -16.36
CA THR A 42 -16.46 -4.63 -15.63
C THR A 42 -15.03 -4.17 -15.38
N ILE A 43 -14.04 -4.96 -15.76
CA ILE A 43 -12.61 -4.69 -15.57
C ILE A 43 -11.85 -4.83 -16.89
N SER A 44 -10.65 -4.27 -16.97
CA SER A 44 -9.81 -4.40 -18.15
C SER A 44 -9.38 -5.85 -18.40
N ALA A 45 -9.03 -6.17 -19.66
CA ALA A 45 -8.45 -7.47 -20.01
C ALA A 45 -7.14 -7.75 -19.24
N ALA A 46 -6.36 -6.70 -18.95
CA ALA A 46 -5.13 -6.78 -18.15
C ALA A 46 -5.45 -7.19 -16.70
N ALA A 47 -6.46 -6.56 -16.08
CA ALA A 47 -6.91 -6.91 -14.74
C ALA A 47 -7.45 -8.35 -14.67
N ALA A 48 -8.27 -8.74 -15.64
CA ALA A 48 -8.79 -10.11 -15.71
C ALA A 48 -7.67 -11.15 -15.90
N ALA A 49 -6.65 -10.83 -16.69
CA ALA A 49 -5.48 -11.70 -16.87
C ALA A 49 -4.67 -11.80 -15.55
N HIS A 50 -4.45 -10.66 -14.87
CA HIS A 50 -3.72 -10.63 -13.60
C HIS A 50 -4.41 -11.48 -12.53
N LEU A 51 -5.74 -11.34 -12.37
CA LEU A 51 -6.53 -12.14 -11.43
C LEU A 51 -6.43 -13.65 -11.65
N ARG A 52 -6.19 -14.09 -12.90
CA ARG A 52 -6.03 -15.51 -13.24
C ARG A 52 -4.61 -16.04 -13.02
N MET A 53 -3.62 -15.16 -12.97
CA MET A 53 -2.20 -15.55 -12.98
C MET A 53 -1.48 -15.24 -11.67
N THR A 54 -2.10 -14.48 -10.78
CA THR A 54 -1.47 -14.09 -9.52
C THR A 54 -1.78 -15.12 -8.44
N GLU A 55 -0.74 -15.54 -7.76
CA GLU A 55 -0.81 -16.41 -6.60
C GLU A 55 -0.61 -15.57 -5.32
N PRO A 56 -1.46 -15.74 -4.30
CA PRO A 56 -1.29 -15.02 -3.06
C PRO A 56 0.01 -15.42 -2.36
N LEU A 57 0.59 -14.46 -1.65
CA LEU A 57 1.71 -14.74 -0.77
C LEU A 57 1.24 -15.67 0.36
N VAL A 58 1.85 -16.82 0.48
CA VAL A 58 1.60 -17.78 1.55
C VAL A 58 2.81 -17.84 2.47
N ILE A 59 2.61 -17.62 3.76
CA ILE A 59 3.62 -17.84 4.78
C ILE A 59 3.37 -19.24 5.36
N PRO A 60 4.23 -20.23 5.06
CA PRO A 60 3.94 -21.65 5.34
C PRO A 60 3.95 -21.97 6.83
N ASP A 61 4.75 -21.27 7.62
CA ASP A 61 4.87 -21.50 9.06
C ASP A 61 3.79 -20.72 9.85
N ALA A 62 3.57 -21.13 11.09
CA ALA A 62 2.64 -20.43 11.99
C ALA A 62 3.02 -18.98 12.28
N VAL A 63 4.30 -18.63 12.07
CA VAL A 63 4.84 -17.27 12.22
C VAL A 63 5.78 -16.94 11.07
N LEU A 64 5.87 -15.67 10.71
CA LEU A 64 6.86 -15.20 9.75
C LEU A 64 8.26 -15.30 10.36
N THR A 65 9.10 -16.16 9.77
CA THR A 65 10.52 -16.28 10.16
C THR A 65 11.39 -15.25 9.42
N GLN A 66 12.55 -14.91 10.01
CA GLN A 66 13.49 -14.01 9.35
C GLN A 66 14.04 -14.62 8.04
N GLU A 67 14.38 -15.91 8.08
CA GLU A 67 14.89 -16.63 6.92
C GLU A 67 13.91 -16.60 5.74
N TYR A 68 12.62 -16.84 6.02
CA TYR A 68 11.60 -16.77 4.98
C TYR A 68 11.43 -15.33 4.44
N ALA A 69 11.40 -14.33 5.34
CA ALA A 69 11.27 -12.94 4.93
C ALA A 69 12.47 -12.49 4.06
N ASP A 70 13.68 -12.87 4.42
CA ASP A 70 14.88 -12.55 3.65
C ASP A 70 14.85 -13.23 2.26
N ALA A 71 14.49 -14.52 2.20
CA ALA A 71 14.39 -15.25 0.93
C ALA A 71 13.34 -14.64 -0.02
N VAL A 72 12.17 -14.23 0.52
CA VAL A 72 11.13 -13.56 -0.26
C VAL A 72 11.62 -12.18 -0.73
N ASN A 73 12.28 -11.41 0.14
CA ASN A 73 12.82 -10.10 -0.23
C ASN A 73 13.90 -10.20 -1.33
N ASP A 74 14.77 -11.18 -1.26
CA ASP A 74 15.79 -11.42 -2.29
C ASP A 74 15.15 -11.76 -3.65
N LEU A 75 14.12 -12.62 -3.64
CA LEU A 75 13.36 -12.97 -4.84
C LEU A 75 12.64 -11.74 -5.44
N LEU A 76 11.95 -10.97 -4.60
CA LEU A 76 11.25 -9.74 -5.02
C LEU A 76 12.25 -8.71 -5.56
N ALA A 77 13.38 -8.50 -4.87
CA ALA A 77 14.41 -7.56 -5.32
C ALA A 77 14.99 -7.97 -6.67
N ALA A 78 15.30 -9.26 -6.87
CA ALA A 78 15.81 -9.77 -8.15
C ALA A 78 14.82 -9.56 -9.30
N ARG A 79 13.51 -9.66 -9.03
CA ARG A 79 12.44 -9.47 -10.02
C ARG A 79 12.13 -8.00 -10.30
N ILE A 80 12.07 -7.18 -9.26
CA ILE A 80 11.60 -5.78 -9.34
C ILE A 80 12.73 -4.83 -9.80
N ARG A 81 13.97 -5.05 -9.35
CA ARG A 81 15.09 -4.14 -9.63
C ARG A 81 15.33 -3.88 -11.12
N PRO A 82 15.40 -4.89 -12.02
CA PRO A 82 15.60 -4.65 -13.46
C PRO A 82 14.48 -3.82 -14.08
N PHE A 83 13.23 -4.03 -13.62
CA PHE A 83 12.09 -3.23 -14.05
C PHE A 83 12.22 -1.77 -13.60
N LEU A 84 12.56 -1.52 -12.32
CA LEU A 84 12.74 -0.17 -11.80
C LEU A 84 13.92 0.57 -12.43
N ASP A 85 14.99 -0.12 -12.80
CA ASP A 85 16.11 0.47 -13.54
C ASP A 85 15.70 0.94 -14.93
N GLY A 86 14.89 0.14 -15.64
CA GLY A 86 14.29 0.53 -16.91
C GLY A 86 13.34 1.72 -16.76
N LEU A 87 12.46 1.66 -15.77
CA LEU A 87 11.50 2.73 -15.46
C LEU A 87 12.21 4.05 -15.10
N ARG A 88 13.26 3.98 -14.29
CA ARG A 88 14.10 5.14 -13.93
C ARG A 88 14.67 5.83 -15.17
N ALA A 89 15.16 5.05 -16.11
CA ALA A 89 15.69 5.58 -17.37
C ALA A 89 14.57 6.19 -18.24
N GLN A 90 13.43 5.50 -18.36
CA GLN A 90 12.27 5.97 -19.12
C GLN A 90 11.69 7.27 -18.57
N LEU A 91 11.58 7.41 -17.26
CA LEU A 91 11.03 8.58 -16.57
C LEU A 91 12.05 9.69 -16.31
N ASP A 92 13.31 9.54 -16.76
CA ASP A 92 14.43 10.48 -16.56
C ASP A 92 14.59 10.89 -15.09
N LEU A 93 14.70 9.89 -14.21
CA LEU A 93 14.84 10.06 -12.76
C LEU A 93 16.29 9.85 -12.31
N ALA A 94 16.79 10.74 -11.44
CA ALA A 94 17.97 10.50 -10.62
C ALA A 94 17.54 9.83 -9.32
N VAL A 95 18.13 8.67 -9.02
CA VAL A 95 17.81 7.87 -7.82
C VAL A 95 19.09 7.61 -7.05
N ARG A 96 19.06 7.89 -5.75
CA ARG A 96 20.16 7.65 -4.83
C ARG A 96 19.67 7.28 -3.44
N GLU A 97 20.48 6.57 -2.71
CA GLU A 97 20.21 6.24 -1.30
C GLU A 97 20.93 7.26 -0.40
N GLU A 98 20.22 7.71 0.62
CA GLU A 98 20.73 8.65 1.62
C GLU A 98 20.27 8.26 3.04
N THR A 99 20.96 8.77 4.05
CA THR A 99 20.49 8.73 5.44
C THR A 99 19.91 10.08 5.82
N ILE A 100 18.61 10.12 6.10
CA ILE A 100 17.87 11.34 6.43
C ILE A 100 17.18 11.17 7.77
N GLY A 101 17.54 12.04 8.74
CA GLY A 101 17.04 11.91 10.11
C GLY A 101 17.48 10.60 10.80
N GLY A 102 18.59 10.01 10.37
CA GLY A 102 19.06 8.70 10.86
C GLY A 102 18.33 7.49 10.27
N THR A 103 17.53 7.69 9.22
CA THR A 103 16.77 6.64 8.53
C THR A 103 17.26 6.52 7.09
N ARG A 104 17.34 5.29 6.56
CA ARG A 104 17.61 5.06 5.14
C ARG A 104 16.44 5.58 4.30
N VAL A 105 16.76 6.27 3.23
CA VAL A 105 15.77 6.87 2.32
C VAL A 105 16.28 6.77 0.89
N VAL A 106 15.43 6.34 0.00
CA VAL A 106 15.67 6.43 -1.45
C VAL A 106 15.17 7.79 -1.91
N VAL A 107 16.10 8.64 -2.36
CA VAL A 107 15.77 9.97 -2.90
C VAL A 107 15.59 9.85 -4.40
N ILE A 108 14.41 10.19 -4.87
CA ILE A 108 13.98 10.09 -6.26
C ILE A 108 13.73 11.49 -6.77
N GLU A 109 14.52 11.93 -7.74
CA GLU A 109 14.50 13.30 -8.23
C GLU A 109 14.31 13.33 -9.74
N PRO A 110 13.22 13.94 -10.26
CA PRO A 110 13.08 14.15 -11.69
C PRO A 110 14.15 15.15 -12.16
N ARG A 111 14.79 14.91 -13.31
CA ARG A 111 15.82 15.79 -13.83
C ARG A 111 15.32 17.21 -14.10
N LYS A 112 14.02 17.37 -14.31
CA LYS A 112 13.37 18.66 -14.48
C LYS A 112 12.30 18.85 -13.41
N ILE A 113 12.67 19.49 -12.28
CA ILE A 113 11.69 19.96 -11.30
C ILE A 113 10.89 21.10 -11.93
N ARG A 114 9.55 21.04 -11.83
CA ARG A 114 8.67 22.12 -12.29
C ARG A 114 8.98 23.42 -11.56
N ARG A 115 9.06 24.55 -12.27
CA ARG A 115 9.48 25.85 -11.68
C ARG A 115 8.65 26.26 -10.46
N ASN A 116 7.34 26.02 -10.49
CA ASN A 116 6.41 26.32 -9.39
C ASN A 116 6.52 25.31 -8.23
N ARG A 117 7.33 24.24 -8.37
CA ARG A 117 7.53 23.17 -7.36
C ARG A 117 8.87 23.27 -6.62
N LYS A 118 9.63 24.35 -6.79
CA LYS A 118 10.86 24.57 -6.01
C LYS A 118 10.54 24.65 -4.51
N GLY A 119 11.27 23.89 -3.71
CA GLY A 119 11.06 23.78 -2.26
C GLY A 119 9.83 22.96 -1.86
N VAL A 120 9.26 22.18 -2.80
CA VAL A 120 8.21 21.21 -2.55
C VAL A 120 8.80 19.80 -2.59
N ALA A 121 8.33 18.91 -1.74
CA ALA A 121 8.76 17.52 -1.71
C ALA A 121 7.61 16.55 -1.45
N GLY A 122 7.81 15.28 -1.82
CA GLY A 122 6.99 14.17 -1.41
C GLY A 122 7.71 13.31 -0.38
N VAL A 123 6.97 12.74 0.56
CA VAL A 123 7.44 11.59 1.37
C VAL A 123 6.57 10.39 1.01
N PHE A 124 7.21 9.29 0.67
CA PHE A 124 6.55 8.04 0.36
C PHE A 124 6.98 6.95 1.33
N ALA A 125 6.06 6.04 1.67
CA ALA A 125 6.38 4.82 2.40
C ALA A 125 5.78 3.61 1.67
N HIS A 126 6.63 2.60 1.41
CA HIS A 126 6.26 1.42 0.65
C HIS A 126 5.38 0.45 1.45
N GLY A 127 4.68 -0.44 0.74
CA GLY A 127 3.88 -1.52 1.31
C GLY A 127 4.70 -2.71 1.79
N GLY A 128 4.12 -3.92 1.68
CA GLY A 128 4.81 -5.17 2.01
C GLY A 128 4.63 -5.65 3.45
N GLY A 129 3.54 -5.27 4.13
CA GLY A 129 3.19 -5.80 5.46
C GLY A 129 4.24 -5.55 6.54
N PHE A 130 5.04 -4.50 6.43
CA PHE A 130 6.17 -4.14 7.30
C PHE A 130 7.36 -5.12 7.26
N ALA A 131 7.32 -6.14 6.40
CA ALA A 131 8.30 -7.22 6.36
C ALA A 131 8.97 -7.39 4.99
N LEU A 132 8.35 -6.86 3.95
CA LEU A 132 8.75 -7.06 2.56
C LEU A 132 8.93 -5.74 1.83
N LEU A 133 9.63 -5.81 0.69
CA LEU A 133 9.92 -4.67 -0.20
C LEU A 133 10.96 -3.69 0.37
N SER A 134 11.12 -2.54 -0.28
CA SER A 134 12.11 -1.51 0.10
C SER A 134 11.66 -0.13 -0.38
N GLY A 135 12.44 0.90 -0.05
CA GLY A 135 12.22 2.26 -0.54
C GLY A 135 12.36 2.43 -2.06
N HIS A 136 12.92 1.45 -2.77
CA HIS A 136 12.86 1.37 -4.24
C HIS A 136 11.47 0.87 -4.66
N ASP A 137 10.54 1.79 -4.90
CA ASP A 137 9.12 1.51 -5.07
C ASP A 137 8.56 2.15 -6.34
N TYR A 138 7.73 1.40 -7.09
CA TYR A 138 7.12 1.83 -8.33
C TYR A 138 6.27 3.09 -8.17
N ASN A 139 5.42 3.13 -7.14
CA ASN A 139 4.53 4.26 -6.89
C ASN A 139 5.32 5.52 -6.49
N ALA A 140 6.44 5.34 -5.75
CA ALA A 140 7.33 6.44 -5.41
C ALA A 140 8.01 7.06 -6.64
N TYR A 141 8.45 6.21 -7.60
CA TYR A 141 9.03 6.68 -8.88
C TYR A 141 7.99 7.43 -9.71
N ARG A 142 6.77 6.88 -9.82
CA ARG A 142 5.65 7.55 -10.49
C ARG A 142 5.28 8.87 -9.81
N MET A 143 5.22 8.90 -8.48
CA MET A 143 4.95 10.12 -7.72
C MET A 143 5.97 11.23 -8.03
N ALA A 144 7.25 10.91 -8.08
CA ALA A 144 8.29 11.90 -8.40
C ALA A 144 8.13 12.46 -9.81
N HIS A 145 7.92 11.59 -10.80
CA HIS A 145 7.72 11.97 -12.19
C HIS A 145 6.43 12.78 -12.40
N ASP A 146 5.29 12.24 -11.92
CA ASP A 146 3.98 12.79 -12.24
C ASP A 146 3.74 14.14 -11.55
N LEU A 147 4.25 14.33 -10.34
CA LEU A 147 4.21 15.61 -9.61
C LEU A 147 5.35 16.56 -10.00
N GLY A 148 6.43 16.07 -10.59
CA GLY A 148 7.63 16.87 -10.92
C GLY A 148 8.31 17.46 -9.70
N ILE A 149 8.40 16.66 -8.61
CA ILE A 149 9.00 17.03 -7.32
C ILE A 149 10.01 15.97 -6.88
N VAL A 150 10.91 16.33 -5.96
CA VAL A 150 11.72 15.33 -5.27
C VAL A 150 10.84 14.51 -4.32
N VAL A 151 11.00 13.17 -4.35
CA VAL A 151 10.32 12.25 -3.44
C VAL A 151 11.36 11.54 -2.58
N TYR A 152 11.08 11.50 -1.29
CA TYR A 152 11.84 10.79 -0.27
C TYR A 152 11.08 9.52 0.09
N SER A 153 11.47 8.39 -0.50
CA SER A 153 10.87 7.09 -0.21
C SER A 153 11.58 6.46 0.99
N VAL A 154 10.86 6.31 2.09
CA VAL A 154 11.42 5.81 3.35
C VAL A 154 11.71 4.32 3.21
N ASP A 155 12.96 3.94 3.40
CA ASP A 155 13.44 2.56 3.41
C ASP A 155 13.56 2.08 4.86
N TYR A 156 12.40 1.91 5.49
CA TYR A 156 12.30 1.57 6.91
C TYR A 156 12.74 0.13 7.19
N SER A 157 13.20 -0.13 8.41
CA SER A 157 13.65 -1.45 8.85
C SER A 157 12.49 -2.44 8.94
N LEU A 158 12.69 -3.65 8.38
CA LEU A 158 11.65 -4.65 8.20
C LEU A 158 11.57 -5.63 9.39
N SER A 159 10.34 -6.05 9.71
CA SER A 159 10.07 -7.17 10.61
C SER A 159 10.33 -8.52 9.92
N PRO A 160 10.54 -9.58 10.69
CA PRO A 160 10.54 -9.70 12.15
C PRO A 160 11.81 -9.21 12.84
N LYS A 161 12.87 -8.85 12.09
CA LYS A 161 14.16 -8.37 12.64
C LYS A 161 13.99 -7.04 13.39
N ALA A 162 13.22 -6.11 12.82
CA ALA A 162 12.91 -4.82 13.42
C ALA A 162 11.40 -4.72 13.69
N ARG A 163 11.01 -4.95 14.93
CA ARG A 163 9.61 -4.88 15.35
C ARG A 163 9.22 -3.44 15.73
N PHE A 164 7.92 -3.20 15.88
CA PHE A 164 7.40 -1.96 16.46
C PHE A 164 8.15 -1.62 17.76
N PRO A 165 8.56 -0.34 17.95
CA PRO A 165 8.19 0.82 17.14
C PRO A 165 9.21 1.24 16.05
N VAL A 166 10.19 0.39 15.69
CA VAL A 166 11.35 0.80 14.88
C VAL A 166 10.94 1.48 13.56
N ALA A 167 10.19 0.78 12.69
CA ALA A 167 9.76 1.32 11.40
C ALA A 167 8.92 2.59 11.54
N PHE A 168 8.07 2.67 12.57
CA PHE A 168 7.26 3.85 12.88
C PHE A 168 8.14 5.06 13.22
N GLU A 169 9.10 4.89 14.13
CA GLU A 169 10.01 5.96 14.54
C GLU A 169 10.95 6.39 13.41
N GLU A 170 11.42 5.44 12.59
CA GLU A 170 12.21 5.74 11.39
C GLU A 170 11.43 6.60 10.41
N THR A 171 10.18 6.23 10.13
CA THR A 171 9.29 7.01 9.26
C THR A 171 9.06 8.41 9.82
N GLN A 172 8.84 8.55 11.13
CA GLN A 172 8.70 9.85 11.79
C GLN A 172 9.98 10.70 11.66
N ARG A 173 11.15 10.13 11.91
CA ARG A 173 12.42 10.85 11.81
C ARG A 173 12.71 11.34 10.39
N ALA A 174 12.49 10.48 9.40
CA ALA A 174 12.64 10.84 7.99
C ALA A 174 11.66 11.96 7.61
N TYR A 175 10.38 11.80 7.91
CA TYR A 175 9.33 12.80 7.67
C TYR A 175 9.68 14.15 8.30
N GLN A 176 10.04 14.19 9.59
CA GLN A 176 10.42 15.41 10.30
C GLN A 176 11.64 16.08 9.68
N ALA A 177 12.63 15.31 9.24
CA ALA A 177 13.81 15.86 8.58
C ALA A 177 13.48 16.48 7.22
N VAL A 178 12.61 15.84 6.43
CA VAL A 178 12.14 16.36 5.13
C VAL A 178 11.31 17.63 5.32
N THR A 179 10.35 17.65 6.26
CA THR A 179 9.50 18.83 6.51
C THR A 179 10.27 20.04 7.05
N ARG A 180 11.47 19.86 7.60
CA ARG A 180 12.36 20.97 7.96
C ARG A 180 13.13 21.55 6.77
N ARG A 181 13.32 20.76 5.70
CA ARG A 181 14.10 21.15 4.51
C ARG A 181 13.26 21.79 3.41
N HIS A 182 11.95 21.52 3.42
CA HIS A 182 11.05 21.94 2.35
C HIS A 182 9.92 22.82 2.87
N ARG A 183 9.51 23.82 2.06
CA ARG A 183 8.42 24.77 2.41
C ARG A 183 7.05 24.09 2.43
N SER A 184 6.85 23.07 1.58
CA SER A 184 5.62 22.28 1.48
C SER A 184 5.96 20.83 1.21
N VAL A 185 5.23 19.93 1.84
CA VAL A 185 5.39 18.48 1.68
C VAL A 185 4.02 17.85 1.48
N VAL A 186 3.93 16.87 0.57
CA VAL A 186 2.81 15.92 0.49
C VAL A 186 3.29 14.54 0.85
N VAL A 187 2.39 13.70 1.33
CA VAL A 187 2.73 12.31 1.65
C VAL A 187 1.86 11.34 0.86
N ALA A 188 2.45 10.22 0.46
CA ALA A 188 1.71 9.09 -0.06
C ALA A 188 2.31 7.78 0.43
N GLY A 189 1.49 6.74 0.54
CA GLY A 189 1.97 5.43 0.93
C GLY A 189 0.97 4.34 0.58
N SER A 190 1.46 3.12 0.46
CA SER A 190 0.66 1.95 0.14
C SER A 190 0.64 0.98 1.32
N SER A 191 -0.53 0.39 1.63
CA SER A 191 -0.68 -0.70 2.60
C SER A 191 -0.05 -0.38 3.97
N ALA A 192 0.99 -1.11 4.36
CA ALA A 192 1.79 -0.90 5.58
C ALA A 192 2.45 0.49 5.62
N GLY A 193 2.95 0.99 4.49
CA GLY A 193 3.51 2.33 4.41
C GLY A 193 2.48 3.43 4.64
N ALA A 194 1.25 3.22 4.17
CA ALA A 194 0.12 4.11 4.49
C ALA A 194 -0.16 4.13 6.00
N ASN A 195 -0.13 2.95 6.67
CA ASN A 195 -0.24 2.85 8.13
C ASN A 195 0.80 3.73 8.84
N LEU A 196 2.07 3.56 8.48
CA LEU A 196 3.18 4.32 9.09
C LEU A 196 3.01 5.83 8.89
N LEU A 197 2.59 6.26 7.70
CA LEU A 197 2.39 7.68 7.40
C LEU A 197 1.13 8.26 8.05
N ILE A 198 0.03 7.50 8.18
CA ILE A 198 -1.15 7.93 8.93
C ILE A 198 -0.76 8.22 10.38
N GLY A 199 -0.09 7.28 11.04
CA GLY A 199 0.40 7.46 12.42
C GLY A 199 1.39 8.62 12.55
N THR A 200 2.33 8.76 11.59
CA THR A 200 3.31 9.84 11.56
C THR A 200 2.65 11.22 11.44
N VAL A 201 1.68 11.38 10.52
CA VAL A 201 0.97 12.64 10.28
C VAL A 201 0.05 12.98 11.45
N SER A 202 -0.60 11.97 12.05
CA SER A 202 -1.44 12.16 13.26
C SER A 202 -0.62 12.71 14.43
N ALA A 203 0.60 12.22 14.62
CA ALA A 203 1.51 12.67 15.67
C ALA A 203 2.23 13.99 15.36
N ALA A 204 2.13 14.51 14.13
CA ALA A 204 2.81 15.73 13.72
C ALA A 204 2.11 16.98 14.28
N ALA A 205 2.89 17.92 14.81
CA ALA A 205 2.38 19.24 15.19
C ALA A 205 1.71 19.94 13.99
N ARG A 206 0.64 20.70 14.21
CA ARG A 206 -0.16 21.35 13.14
C ARG A 206 0.69 22.09 12.10
N GLY A 207 1.66 22.89 12.54
CA GLY A 207 2.55 23.64 11.65
C GLY A 207 3.61 22.80 10.91
N ARG A 208 3.61 21.49 11.10
CA ARG A 208 4.50 20.53 10.45
C ARG A 208 3.75 19.43 9.68
N ARG A 209 2.43 19.52 9.60
CA ARG A 209 1.63 18.58 8.81
C ARG A 209 1.86 18.80 7.31
N PRO A 210 1.74 17.76 6.49
CA PRO A 210 1.83 17.89 5.04
C PRO A 210 0.63 18.67 4.50
N ALA A 211 0.75 19.19 3.28
CA ALA A 211 -0.34 19.89 2.60
C ALA A 211 -1.52 18.97 2.27
N ALA A 212 -1.23 17.73 1.93
CA ALA A 212 -2.22 16.68 1.68
C ALA A 212 -1.60 15.28 1.80
N ALA A 213 -2.46 14.26 1.88
CA ALA A 213 -2.08 12.85 1.94
C ALA A 213 -2.83 12.01 0.90
N GLY A 214 -2.15 11.03 0.31
CA GLY A 214 -2.70 10.01 -0.57
C GLY A 214 -2.38 8.61 -0.04
N PHE A 215 -3.39 7.78 0.22
CA PHE A 215 -3.19 6.45 0.77
C PHE A 215 -3.82 5.39 -0.12
N PHE A 216 -2.99 4.46 -0.59
CA PHE A 216 -3.38 3.32 -1.39
C PHE A 216 -3.59 2.11 -0.49
N ALA A 217 -4.78 1.52 -0.51
CA ALA A 217 -5.15 0.32 0.23
C ALA A 217 -4.61 0.31 1.69
N PRO A 218 -4.88 1.34 2.52
CA PRO A 218 -4.22 1.51 3.81
C PRO A 218 -4.56 0.41 4.81
N GLY A 219 -3.56 -0.21 5.45
CA GLY A 219 -3.75 -1.05 6.63
C GLY A 219 -3.92 -0.19 7.89
N ALA A 220 -5.10 0.40 8.07
CA ALA A 220 -5.33 1.39 9.13
C ALA A 220 -5.64 0.76 10.51
N ASP A 221 -5.97 -0.54 10.54
CA ASP A 221 -6.37 -1.27 11.76
C ASP A 221 -5.80 -2.68 11.78
N LEU A 222 -4.65 -2.88 12.42
CA LEU A 222 -3.98 -4.17 12.47
C LEU A 222 -4.62 -5.19 13.44
N ARG A 223 -5.83 -4.95 13.91
CA ARG A 223 -6.61 -5.92 14.70
C ARG A 223 -7.34 -6.96 13.83
N VAL A 224 -7.34 -6.78 12.50
CA VAL A 224 -7.95 -7.71 11.52
C VAL A 224 -9.44 -7.99 11.83
N ILE A 225 -10.21 -6.95 12.16
CA ILE A 225 -11.61 -7.07 12.59
C ILE A 225 -12.61 -6.51 11.56
N GLY A 226 -12.13 -6.01 10.41
CA GLY A 226 -12.99 -5.49 9.36
C GLY A 226 -13.72 -6.62 8.62
N ASP A 227 -14.90 -6.33 8.08
CA ASP A 227 -15.74 -7.28 7.34
C ASP A 227 -15.01 -7.87 6.12
N SER A 228 -14.26 -7.03 5.40
CA SER A 228 -13.51 -7.45 4.21
C SER A 228 -12.44 -8.52 4.48
N TYR A 229 -11.91 -8.62 5.71
CA TYR A 229 -10.99 -9.70 6.08
C TYR A 229 -11.64 -11.09 6.05
N VAL A 230 -12.96 -11.15 6.01
CA VAL A 230 -13.73 -12.39 5.82
C VAL A 230 -14.31 -12.44 4.41
N ALA A 231 -14.95 -11.37 3.97
CA ALA A 231 -15.66 -11.35 2.69
C ALA A 231 -14.72 -11.38 1.47
N ASN A 232 -13.50 -10.87 1.59
CA ASN A 232 -12.50 -10.82 0.51
C ASN A 232 -11.35 -11.82 0.70
N ASP A 233 -11.37 -12.64 1.76
CA ASP A 233 -10.42 -13.74 1.91
C ASP A 233 -10.61 -14.76 0.78
N GLY A 234 -9.52 -15.09 0.06
CA GLY A 234 -9.55 -15.89 -1.15
C GLY A 234 -10.12 -15.19 -2.40
N ARG A 235 -10.65 -13.95 -2.29
CA ARG A 235 -11.02 -13.11 -3.44
C ARG A 235 -9.93 -12.11 -3.82
N ASP A 236 -9.11 -11.74 -2.87
CA ASP A 236 -7.88 -10.95 -3.10
C ASP A 236 -6.78 -11.89 -3.58
N PRO A 237 -6.24 -11.69 -4.80
CA PRO A 237 -5.23 -12.59 -5.37
C PRO A 237 -3.84 -12.38 -4.76
N LEU A 238 -3.63 -11.31 -3.98
CA LEU A 238 -2.32 -10.97 -3.44
C LEU A 238 -2.21 -11.26 -1.94
N LEU A 239 -3.27 -11.01 -1.18
CA LEU A 239 -3.24 -11.03 0.28
C LEU A 239 -4.38 -11.87 0.86
N THR A 240 -4.02 -12.89 1.64
CA THR A 240 -4.98 -13.67 2.43
C THR A 240 -5.05 -13.14 3.86
N ARG A 241 -6.13 -13.46 4.56
CA ARG A 241 -6.28 -13.11 5.97
C ARG A 241 -5.16 -13.71 6.83
N ASP A 242 -4.84 -14.98 6.64
CA ASP A 242 -3.76 -15.68 7.36
C ASP A 242 -2.41 -14.97 7.18
N THR A 243 -2.10 -14.62 5.92
CA THR A 243 -0.86 -13.87 5.61
C THR A 243 -0.85 -12.49 6.28
N ALA A 244 -1.96 -11.75 6.23
CA ALA A 244 -2.06 -10.45 6.90
C ALA A 244 -1.86 -10.57 8.41
N GLU A 245 -2.51 -11.54 9.08
CA GLU A 245 -2.37 -11.78 10.51
C GLU A 245 -0.92 -12.09 10.89
N LYS A 246 -0.21 -12.93 10.11
CA LYS A 246 1.20 -13.28 10.34
C LYS A 246 2.16 -12.07 10.14
N LEU A 247 1.96 -11.29 9.09
CA LEU A 247 2.74 -10.07 8.83
C LEU A 247 2.55 -9.04 9.95
N PHE A 248 1.31 -8.78 10.34
CA PHE A 248 0.99 -7.82 11.40
C PHE A 248 1.48 -8.28 12.77
N ALA A 249 1.40 -9.59 13.08
CA ALA A 249 1.97 -10.16 14.29
C ALA A 249 3.50 -10.01 14.32
N ALA A 250 4.18 -10.26 13.21
CA ALA A 250 5.62 -10.10 13.10
C ALA A 250 6.04 -8.64 13.34
N TYR A 251 5.30 -7.66 12.80
CA TYR A 251 5.56 -6.24 13.00
C TYR A 251 5.32 -5.79 14.45
N ARG A 252 4.12 -6.05 15.00
CA ARG A 252 3.77 -5.57 16.34
C ARG A 252 4.53 -6.26 17.47
N GLY A 253 4.99 -7.50 17.25
CA GLY A 253 5.58 -8.33 18.32
C GLY A 253 4.61 -8.52 19.48
N THR A 254 5.03 -8.13 20.70
CA THR A 254 4.21 -8.22 21.92
C THR A 254 3.35 -6.97 22.17
N ALA A 255 3.48 -5.92 21.34
CA ALA A 255 2.70 -4.70 21.51
C ALA A 255 1.22 -4.93 21.17
N SER A 256 0.33 -4.19 21.82
CA SER A 256 -1.10 -4.28 21.59
C SER A 256 -1.48 -3.79 20.21
N ALA A 257 -2.24 -4.57 19.46
CA ALA A 257 -2.80 -4.12 18.18
C ALA A 257 -3.77 -2.93 18.35
N ALA A 258 -4.23 -2.63 19.57
CA ALA A 258 -5.05 -1.45 19.88
C ALA A 258 -4.22 -0.18 20.17
N ASP A 259 -2.89 -0.24 20.16
CA ASP A 259 -2.06 0.96 20.23
C ASP A 259 -2.29 1.83 18.98
N PRO A 260 -2.67 3.13 19.11
CA PRO A 260 -2.96 3.99 17.96
C PRO A 260 -1.74 4.26 17.06
N ARG A 261 -0.52 3.93 17.51
CA ARG A 261 0.68 3.97 16.67
C ARG A 261 0.80 2.71 15.78
N ILE A 262 0.11 1.63 16.13
CA ILE A 262 0.03 0.35 15.38
C ILE A 262 -1.24 0.34 14.53
N SER A 263 -2.37 0.71 15.10
CA SER A 263 -3.67 0.83 14.42
C SER A 263 -4.09 2.31 14.38
N PRO A 264 -3.55 3.10 13.44
CA PRO A 264 -3.76 4.55 13.44
C PRO A 264 -5.21 4.97 13.19
N LEU A 265 -6.09 4.07 12.77
CA LEU A 265 -7.53 4.28 12.79
C LEU A 265 -8.07 4.65 14.18
N LEU A 266 -7.37 4.24 15.25
CA LEU A 266 -7.72 4.52 16.66
C LEU A 266 -7.09 5.81 17.19
N ALA A 267 -6.33 6.54 16.39
CA ALA A 267 -5.74 7.81 16.80
C ALA A 267 -6.82 8.86 17.05
N ASP A 268 -6.47 9.86 17.86
CA ASP A 268 -7.32 11.04 18.08
C ASP A 268 -7.16 12.02 16.92
N PHE A 269 -8.24 12.28 16.20
CA PHE A 269 -8.30 13.24 15.10
C PHE A 269 -9.06 14.53 15.49
N SER A 270 -9.34 14.77 16.77
CA SER A 270 -10.03 15.98 17.26
C SER A 270 -9.31 17.27 16.88
N ASP A 271 -7.97 17.22 16.80
CA ASP A 271 -7.14 18.31 16.28
C ASP A 271 -7.15 18.42 14.75
N GLY A 272 -7.99 17.63 14.05
CA GLY A 272 -8.05 17.53 12.60
C GLY A 272 -6.92 16.70 12.01
N PHE A 273 -6.98 16.54 10.70
CA PHE A 273 -5.99 15.89 9.87
C PHE A 273 -5.82 16.70 8.57
N VAL A 274 -5.01 16.25 7.63
CA VAL A 274 -4.81 16.94 6.36
C VAL A 274 -5.84 16.49 5.30
N PRO A 275 -6.11 17.28 4.26
CA PRO A 275 -6.89 16.81 3.12
C PRO A 275 -6.35 15.48 2.62
N THR A 276 -7.21 14.49 2.49
CA THR A 276 -6.79 13.10 2.27
C THR A 276 -7.56 12.46 1.12
N MET A 277 -6.86 11.72 0.28
CA MET A 277 -7.43 10.80 -0.69
C MET A 277 -7.06 9.36 -0.32
N ILE A 278 -8.05 8.47 -0.29
CA ILE A 278 -7.90 7.06 0.03
C ILE A 278 -8.42 6.25 -1.15
N THR A 279 -7.68 5.23 -1.57
CA THR A 279 -8.11 4.31 -2.62
C THR A 279 -8.13 2.88 -2.09
N THR A 280 -9.00 2.04 -2.63
CA THR A 280 -9.11 0.60 -2.37
C THR A 280 -9.86 -0.07 -3.51
N GLY A 281 -9.89 -1.38 -3.53
CA GLY A 281 -10.65 -2.16 -4.50
C GLY A 281 -11.77 -2.99 -3.87
N THR A 282 -12.75 -3.42 -4.68
CA THR A 282 -13.87 -4.25 -4.18
C THR A 282 -13.45 -5.66 -3.77
N ARG A 283 -12.25 -6.09 -4.17
CA ARG A 283 -11.62 -7.37 -3.76
C ARG A 283 -10.53 -7.20 -2.72
N ASP A 284 -10.15 -5.96 -2.40
CA ASP A 284 -9.06 -5.66 -1.45
C ASP A 284 -9.41 -6.20 -0.06
N LEU A 285 -8.52 -7.04 0.49
CA LEU A 285 -8.66 -7.57 1.85
C LEU A 285 -8.75 -6.46 2.90
N LEU A 286 -8.08 -5.32 2.68
CA LEU A 286 -8.06 -4.17 3.60
C LEU A 286 -9.15 -3.12 3.30
N GLN A 287 -10.12 -3.42 2.44
CA GLN A 287 -11.19 -2.48 2.06
C GLN A 287 -11.91 -1.89 3.29
N SER A 288 -12.22 -2.71 4.28
CA SER A 288 -12.87 -2.24 5.51
C SER A 288 -12.06 -1.18 6.26
N ASP A 289 -10.74 -1.28 6.24
CA ASP A 289 -9.86 -0.31 6.88
C ASP A 289 -9.96 1.05 6.19
N ALA A 290 -9.93 1.06 4.85
CA ALA A 290 -10.11 2.27 4.03
C ALA A 290 -11.47 2.94 4.29
N VAL A 291 -12.56 2.15 4.33
CA VAL A 291 -13.93 2.62 4.60
C VAL A 291 -14.04 3.20 6.01
N ARG A 292 -13.57 2.46 7.02
CA ARG A 292 -13.66 2.85 8.44
C ARG A 292 -12.78 4.07 8.71
N PHE A 293 -11.58 4.13 8.16
CA PHE A 293 -10.69 5.29 8.31
C PHE A 293 -11.30 6.54 7.65
N THR A 294 -11.88 6.41 6.45
CA THR A 294 -12.64 7.50 5.81
C THR A 294 -13.76 8.03 6.72
N ARG A 295 -14.52 7.13 7.37
CA ARG A 295 -15.58 7.52 8.29
C ARG A 295 -15.04 8.30 9.49
N VAL A 296 -13.96 7.83 10.10
CA VAL A 296 -13.31 8.51 11.25
C VAL A 296 -12.87 9.92 10.87
N LEU A 297 -12.18 10.07 9.72
CA LEU A 297 -11.74 11.38 9.24
C LEU A 297 -12.92 12.32 8.96
N ARG A 298 -14.02 11.83 8.35
CA ARG A 298 -15.23 12.64 8.12
C ARG A 298 -15.86 13.10 9.42
N GLN A 299 -15.94 12.24 10.44
CA GLN A 299 -16.45 12.60 11.76
C GLN A 299 -15.61 13.67 12.44
N ALA A 300 -14.30 13.69 12.16
CA ALA A 300 -13.38 14.74 12.63
C ALA A 300 -13.39 16.03 11.75
N GLY A 301 -14.32 16.13 10.78
CA GLY A 301 -14.43 17.30 9.89
C GLY A 301 -13.33 17.42 8.85
N VAL A 302 -12.58 16.35 8.59
CA VAL A 302 -11.50 16.35 7.60
C VAL A 302 -12.05 16.22 6.17
N SER A 303 -11.47 16.98 5.24
CA SER A 303 -11.75 16.81 3.81
C SER A 303 -11.13 15.49 3.34
N VAL A 304 -11.94 14.47 3.14
CA VAL A 304 -11.49 13.14 2.71
C VAL A 304 -12.31 12.62 1.54
N ARG A 305 -11.60 12.04 0.56
CA ARG A 305 -12.17 11.34 -0.60
C ARG A 305 -11.81 9.87 -0.52
N LEU A 306 -12.81 9.01 -0.65
CA LEU A 306 -12.63 7.57 -0.83
C LEU A 306 -12.98 7.21 -2.27
N ARG A 307 -12.09 6.46 -2.94
CA ARG A 307 -12.31 5.87 -4.25
C ARG A 307 -12.21 4.35 -4.13
N VAL A 308 -13.24 3.67 -4.56
CA VAL A 308 -13.32 2.20 -4.58
C VAL A 308 -13.35 1.76 -6.03
N TRP A 309 -12.39 0.94 -6.42
CA TRP A 309 -12.22 0.45 -7.78
C TRP A 309 -12.87 -0.92 -7.93
N GLU A 310 -13.78 -1.03 -8.89
CA GLU A 310 -14.49 -2.27 -9.17
C GLU A 310 -13.54 -3.38 -9.61
N GLY A 311 -13.67 -4.56 -9.00
CA GLY A 311 -12.88 -5.75 -9.33
C GLY A 311 -11.41 -5.70 -8.93
N MET A 312 -10.91 -4.58 -8.39
CA MET A 312 -9.51 -4.44 -8.02
C MET A 312 -9.23 -5.01 -6.63
N TRP A 313 -7.98 -5.45 -6.44
CA TRP A 313 -7.46 -6.14 -5.26
C TRP A 313 -6.51 -5.25 -4.46
N HIS A 314 -5.90 -5.79 -3.42
CA HIS A 314 -4.92 -5.10 -2.59
C HIS A 314 -3.72 -4.62 -3.42
N ALA A 315 -3.37 -3.34 -3.30
CA ALA A 315 -2.21 -2.74 -3.98
C ALA A 315 -2.20 -2.89 -5.52
N PHE A 316 -3.37 -2.94 -6.17
CA PHE A 316 -3.50 -3.07 -7.62
C PHE A 316 -2.80 -1.93 -8.38
N GLU A 317 -2.71 -0.75 -7.80
CA GLU A 317 -2.03 0.41 -8.35
C GLU A 317 -0.52 0.18 -8.55
N SER A 318 0.05 -0.79 -7.85
CA SER A 318 1.48 -1.14 -7.96
C SER A 318 1.78 -2.11 -9.12
N VAL A 319 0.77 -2.46 -9.92
CA VAL A 319 0.93 -3.36 -11.09
C VAL A 319 1.22 -2.54 -12.34
N PRO A 320 2.46 -2.62 -12.89
CA PRO A 320 2.83 -1.83 -14.07
C PRO A 320 1.97 -2.17 -15.29
N GLY A 321 1.47 -1.13 -15.98
CA GLY A 321 0.67 -1.29 -17.19
C GLY A 321 -0.76 -1.75 -16.96
N LEU A 322 -1.23 -1.78 -15.71
CA LEU A 322 -2.63 -1.99 -15.38
C LEU A 322 -3.40 -0.67 -15.57
N PRO A 323 -4.37 -0.59 -16.50
CA PRO A 323 -5.10 0.67 -16.77
C PRO A 323 -5.75 1.26 -15.51
N GLU A 324 -6.41 0.43 -14.70
CA GLU A 324 -7.04 0.83 -13.44
C GLU A 324 -6.00 1.33 -12.43
N GLY A 325 -4.80 0.74 -12.40
CA GLY A 325 -3.70 1.18 -11.56
C GLY A 325 -3.14 2.53 -11.97
N ASP A 326 -2.93 2.73 -13.27
CA ASP A 326 -2.48 4.03 -13.82
C ASP A 326 -3.51 5.14 -13.56
N GLU A 327 -4.80 4.86 -13.73
CA GLU A 327 -5.88 5.81 -13.44
C GLU A 327 -5.96 6.11 -11.94
N CYS A 328 -5.83 5.12 -11.08
CA CYS A 328 -5.80 5.27 -9.62
C CYS A 328 -4.65 6.19 -9.19
N MET A 329 -3.44 5.96 -9.68
CA MET A 329 -2.29 6.82 -9.40
C MET A 329 -2.50 8.23 -9.91
N ALA A 330 -3.03 8.39 -11.12
CA ALA A 330 -3.31 9.72 -11.70
C ALA A 330 -4.32 10.51 -10.86
N GLU A 331 -5.37 9.86 -10.32
CA GLU A 331 -6.33 10.51 -9.43
C GLU A 331 -5.68 10.94 -8.10
N VAL A 332 -4.89 10.07 -7.46
CA VAL A 332 -4.21 10.38 -6.19
C VAL A 332 -3.17 11.48 -6.39
N PHE A 333 -2.30 11.36 -7.38
CA PHE A 333 -1.29 12.39 -7.63
C PHE A 333 -1.90 13.71 -8.11
N GLY A 334 -2.95 13.66 -8.92
CA GLY A 334 -3.72 14.85 -9.29
C GLY A 334 -4.42 15.50 -8.08
N PHE A 335 -4.84 14.73 -7.08
CA PHE A 335 -5.34 15.26 -5.81
C PHE A 335 -4.21 15.95 -5.04
N LEU A 336 -3.05 15.32 -4.88
CA LEU A 336 -1.90 15.91 -4.19
C LEU A 336 -1.39 17.18 -4.90
N ASP A 337 -1.36 17.18 -6.25
CA ASP A 337 -0.91 18.33 -7.07
C ASP A 337 -1.76 19.58 -6.82
N ARG A 338 -3.06 19.43 -6.58
CA ARG A 338 -3.97 20.56 -6.28
C ARG A 338 -3.73 21.21 -4.90
N HIS A 339 -2.99 20.56 -4.02
CA HIS A 339 -2.68 21.07 -2.68
C HIS A 339 -1.23 21.59 -2.56
N LEU A 340 -0.48 21.56 -3.63
CA LEU A 340 0.88 22.06 -3.73
C LEU A 340 0.89 23.45 -4.42
#